data_151464a27115f8491e4860ee2a3b91ca
#
_entry.id   151464a27115f8491e4860ee2a3b91ca
#
_cell.length_a   1.000
_cell.length_b   1.000
_cell.length_c   1.000
_cell.angle_alpha   90.00
_cell.angle_beta   90.00
_cell.angle_gamma   90.00
#
_symmetry.space_group_name_H-M   'P 1'
#
loop_
_entity.id
_entity.type
_entity.pdbx_description
1 polymer ?
#
loop_
_entity_poly.entity_id
_entity_poly.type
_entity_poly.pdbx_seq_one_letter_code
_entity_poly.pdbx_strand_id
1 'polypeptide(L)'
;MLKGTELLDTIRSMETATRTEQCLGCGYVRENGKPAFTSFYEAIMEARGITTAAREKEELLTEYKDSEELETLQELLEDYSVDAIRAFIECFGDGSLEGFTDSYQGEMSGAEFAQQLTEGCWGSPWGMDVPGFVEVDWQATWENLERYDYSEQDGFIFSAHF
;
A
#
# COMPACT_ATOMS: atom_id res chain seq x y z
N MET A 1 9.72 -13.61 14.29
CA MET A 1 9.95 -12.65 13.20
C MET A 1 11.36 -12.13 13.35
N LEU A 2 12.23 -12.34 12.38
CA LEU A 2 13.62 -11.83 12.41
C LEU A 2 13.55 -10.31 12.20
N LYS A 3 14.37 -9.55 12.93
CA LYS A 3 14.49 -8.11 12.69
C LYS A 3 15.18 -7.90 11.31
N GLY A 4 14.87 -6.81 10.62
CA GLY A 4 15.30 -6.59 9.24
C GLY A 4 16.82 -6.72 8.99
N THR A 5 17.66 -6.36 9.98
CA THR A 5 19.12 -6.57 9.92
C THR A 5 19.52 -8.03 9.96
N GLU A 6 18.86 -8.85 10.78
CA GLU A 6 19.14 -10.29 10.89
C GLU A 6 18.71 -11.04 9.61
N LEU A 7 17.62 -10.57 8.96
CA LEU A 7 17.17 -11.11 7.68
C LEU A 7 18.18 -10.80 6.56
N LEU A 8 18.69 -9.56 6.50
CA LEU A 8 19.71 -9.16 5.51
C LEU A 8 21.03 -9.93 5.67
N ASP A 9 21.49 -10.15 6.90
CA ASP A 9 22.70 -10.93 7.18
C ASP A 9 22.51 -12.41 6.83
N THR A 10 21.31 -12.94 7.08
CA THR A 10 20.94 -14.30 6.66
C THR A 10 20.94 -14.42 5.14
N ILE A 11 20.37 -13.46 4.42
CA ILE A 11 20.35 -13.44 2.95
C ILE A 11 21.77 -13.33 2.37
N ARG A 12 22.62 -12.46 2.93
CA ARG A 12 24.02 -12.34 2.49
C ARG A 12 24.79 -13.64 2.69
N SER A 13 24.58 -14.31 3.81
CA SER A 13 25.22 -15.62 4.08
C SER A 13 24.72 -16.71 3.12
N MET A 14 23.42 -16.68 2.78
CA MET A 14 22.82 -17.60 1.80
C MET A 14 23.29 -17.33 0.37
N GLU A 15 23.41 -16.05 -0.05
CA GLU A 15 23.98 -15.71 -1.37
C GLU A 15 25.41 -16.21 -1.55
N THR A 16 26.20 -16.19 -0.47
CA THR A 16 27.58 -16.70 -0.48
C THR A 16 27.60 -18.22 -0.58
N ALA A 17 26.71 -18.91 0.15
CA ALA A 17 26.55 -20.37 0.09
C ALA A 17 26.07 -20.83 -1.30
N THR A 18 25.05 -20.16 -1.88
CA THR A 18 24.47 -20.52 -3.16
C THR A 18 25.46 -20.35 -4.32
N ARG A 19 26.37 -19.36 -4.27
CA ARG A 19 27.46 -19.23 -5.24
C ARG A 19 28.43 -20.41 -5.22
N THR A 20 28.62 -21.01 -4.07
CA THR A 20 29.50 -22.16 -3.89
C THR A 20 28.81 -23.47 -4.33
N GLU A 21 27.52 -23.58 -4.14
CA GLU A 21 26.72 -24.76 -4.49
C GLU A 21 26.30 -24.79 -5.97
N GLN A 22 26.17 -23.65 -6.66
CA GLN A 22 25.94 -23.60 -8.10
C GLN A 22 27.07 -24.27 -8.91
N CYS A 23 28.24 -24.42 -8.32
CA CYS A 23 29.35 -25.14 -8.93
C CYS A 23 29.24 -26.67 -8.80
N LEU A 24 28.34 -27.19 -7.98
CA LEU A 24 28.19 -28.61 -7.67
C LEU A 24 26.97 -29.30 -8.29
N GLY A 25 26.35 -28.71 -9.30
CA GLY A 25 25.35 -29.36 -10.15
C GLY A 25 24.05 -29.71 -9.43
N CYS A 26 23.10 -28.81 -9.50
CA CYS A 26 21.65 -29.05 -9.46
C CYS A 26 21.09 -30.13 -8.52
N GLY A 27 21.44 -30.12 -7.27
CA GLY A 27 20.75 -30.90 -6.24
C GLY A 27 19.60 -30.09 -5.66
N TYR A 28 18.39 -30.24 -6.18
CA TYR A 28 17.19 -29.66 -5.58
C TYR A 28 16.93 -30.35 -4.24
N VAL A 29 17.15 -29.65 -3.15
CA VAL A 29 16.67 -30.09 -1.83
C VAL A 29 15.20 -29.74 -1.74
N ARG A 30 14.35 -30.74 -1.66
CA ARG A 30 12.92 -30.56 -1.39
C ARG A 30 12.68 -30.65 0.11
N GLU A 31 12.33 -29.56 0.72
CA GLU A 31 11.71 -29.58 2.03
C GLU A 31 10.18 -29.46 1.84
N ASN A 32 9.44 -30.45 2.34
CA ASN A 32 7.97 -30.49 2.29
C ASN A 32 7.32 -30.35 0.89
N GLY A 33 7.98 -30.84 -0.17
CA GLY A 33 7.39 -30.89 -1.51
C GLY A 33 7.45 -29.59 -2.31
N LYS A 34 7.92 -28.49 -1.71
CA LYS A 34 8.18 -27.22 -2.42
C LYS A 34 9.65 -27.11 -2.81
N PRO A 35 9.98 -26.56 -3.98
CA PRO A 35 11.36 -26.31 -4.34
C PRO A 35 11.96 -25.27 -3.37
N ALA A 36 13.13 -25.57 -2.78
CA ALA A 36 13.83 -24.65 -1.87
C ALA A 36 14.10 -23.26 -2.51
N PHE A 37 14.15 -23.23 -3.83
CA PHE A 37 14.31 -22.02 -4.64
C PHE A 37 13.14 -21.03 -4.49
N THR A 38 11.91 -21.51 -4.34
CA THR A 38 10.73 -20.63 -4.21
C THR A 38 10.77 -19.88 -2.89
N SER A 39 11.10 -20.55 -1.79
CA SER A 39 11.20 -19.92 -0.46
C SER A 39 12.36 -18.92 -0.37
N PHE A 40 13.48 -19.20 -1.05
CA PHE A 40 14.61 -18.27 -1.11
C PHE A 40 14.31 -17.03 -1.94
N TYR A 41 13.67 -17.20 -3.10
CA TYR A 41 13.24 -16.08 -3.94
C TYR A 41 12.19 -15.20 -3.23
N GLU A 42 11.20 -15.83 -2.58
CA GLU A 42 10.21 -15.12 -1.78
C GLU A 42 10.87 -14.32 -0.64
N ALA A 43 11.84 -14.91 0.07
CA ALA A 43 12.58 -14.22 1.12
C ALA A 43 13.42 -13.04 0.61
N ILE A 44 14.03 -13.17 -0.57
CA ILE A 44 14.76 -12.06 -1.21
C ILE A 44 13.80 -10.93 -1.61
N MET A 45 12.66 -11.26 -2.18
CA MET A 45 11.67 -10.25 -2.60
C MET A 45 11.07 -9.53 -1.40
N GLU A 46 10.78 -10.26 -0.32
CA GLU A 46 10.34 -9.69 0.95
C GLU A 46 11.40 -8.77 1.56
N ALA A 47 12.66 -9.21 1.60
CA ALA A 47 13.76 -8.39 2.12
C ALA A 47 14.03 -7.15 1.26
N ARG A 48 13.89 -7.25 -0.06
CA ARG A 48 14.00 -6.09 -0.97
C ARG A 48 12.85 -5.12 -0.75
N GLY A 49 11.62 -5.62 -0.57
CA GLY A 49 10.47 -4.80 -0.25
C GLY A 49 10.68 -4.00 1.04
N ILE A 50 11.11 -4.66 2.11
CA ILE A 50 11.42 -4.00 3.38
C ILE A 50 12.53 -2.94 3.21
N THR A 51 13.59 -3.24 2.44
CA THR A 51 14.68 -2.29 2.20
C THR A 51 14.23 -1.10 1.37
N THR A 52 13.36 -1.31 0.38
CA THR A 52 12.80 -0.25 -0.45
C THR A 52 11.92 0.67 0.37
N ALA A 53 10.95 0.13 1.09
CA ALA A 53 10.05 0.91 1.95
C ALA A 53 10.80 1.70 3.05
N ALA A 54 11.85 1.10 3.66
CA ALA A 54 12.67 1.80 4.64
C ALA A 54 13.43 2.98 4.03
N ARG A 55 13.93 2.82 2.81
CA ARG A 55 14.59 3.90 2.08
C ARG A 55 13.63 5.02 1.70
N GLU A 56 12.47 4.68 1.18
CA GLU A 56 11.43 5.64 0.79
C GLU A 56 10.95 6.46 2.00
N LYS A 57 10.79 5.80 3.15
CA LYS A 57 10.50 6.46 4.43
C LYS A 57 11.60 7.45 4.83
N GLU A 58 12.87 7.06 4.72
CA GLU A 58 14.02 7.91 5.06
C GLU A 58 14.16 9.09 4.07
N GLU A 59 13.91 8.86 2.79
CA GLU A 59 13.89 9.89 1.77
C GLU A 59 12.79 10.93 2.08
N LEU A 60 11.58 10.50 2.37
CA LEU A 60 10.46 11.38 2.70
C LEU A 60 10.75 12.19 3.97
N LEU A 61 11.26 11.56 5.04
CA LEU A 61 11.65 12.26 6.28
C LEU A 61 12.78 13.28 6.04
N THR A 62 13.67 13.03 5.08
CA THR A 62 14.74 13.95 4.70
C THR A 62 14.19 15.16 3.94
N GLU A 63 13.18 14.98 3.10
CA GLU A 63 12.49 16.06 2.41
C GLU A 63 11.84 17.04 3.39
N TYR A 64 11.27 16.53 4.49
CA TYR A 64 10.53 17.31 5.50
C TYR A 64 11.35 17.72 6.74
N LYS A 65 12.67 17.43 6.78
CA LYS A 65 13.52 17.63 7.96
C LYS A 65 13.50 19.07 8.55
N ASP A 66 13.27 20.08 7.71
CA ASP A 66 13.25 21.50 8.07
C ASP A 66 11.80 22.07 8.04
N SER A 67 10.78 21.19 7.88
CA SER A 67 9.36 21.56 7.84
C SER A 67 8.72 21.53 9.22
N GLU A 68 7.73 22.38 9.44
CA GLU A 68 6.89 22.35 10.64
C GLU A 68 6.03 21.08 10.71
N GLU A 69 5.84 20.39 9.59
CA GLU A 69 5.05 19.17 9.49
C GLU A 69 5.82 17.87 9.75
N LEU A 70 7.12 17.96 10.10
CA LEU A 70 7.95 16.77 10.34
C LEU A 70 7.38 15.87 11.44
N GLU A 71 6.87 16.45 12.53
CA GLU A 71 6.30 15.68 13.65
C GLU A 71 5.04 14.94 13.20
N THR A 72 4.13 15.63 12.52
CA THR A 72 2.90 15.02 11.92
C THR A 72 3.25 13.91 10.95
N LEU A 73 4.24 14.13 10.07
CA LEU A 73 4.71 13.12 9.13
C LEU A 73 5.26 11.88 9.84
N GLN A 74 6.01 12.05 10.93
CA GLN A 74 6.54 10.93 11.71
C GLN A 74 5.42 10.09 12.33
N GLU A 75 4.39 10.73 12.87
CA GLU A 75 3.21 10.06 13.43
C GLU A 75 2.45 9.30 12.35
N LEU A 76 2.19 9.91 11.20
CA LEU A 76 1.51 9.26 10.08
C LEU A 76 2.28 8.03 9.57
N LEU A 77 3.61 8.09 9.52
CA LEU A 77 4.47 6.98 9.09
C LEU A 77 4.54 5.80 10.08
N GLU A 78 3.91 5.89 11.24
CA GLU A 78 3.73 4.75 12.14
C GLU A 78 2.56 3.87 11.71
N ASP A 79 1.49 4.47 11.19
CA ASP A 79 0.22 3.80 10.88
C ASP A 79 -0.05 3.64 9.38
N TYR A 80 0.55 4.48 8.53
CA TYR A 80 0.26 4.52 7.09
C TYR A 80 1.50 4.28 6.23
N SER A 81 1.28 3.84 4.99
CA SER A 81 2.34 3.63 4.01
C SER A 81 2.88 4.96 3.46
N VAL A 82 4.14 4.95 3.05
CA VAL A 82 4.76 6.11 2.36
C VAL A 82 3.99 6.47 1.10
N ASP A 83 3.50 5.46 0.37
CA ASP A 83 2.77 5.65 -0.89
C ASP A 83 1.44 6.39 -0.64
N ALA A 84 0.69 6.02 0.41
CA ALA A 84 -0.55 6.72 0.76
C ALA A 84 -0.30 8.20 1.13
N ILE A 85 0.76 8.47 1.90
CA ILE A 85 1.12 9.83 2.30
C ILE A 85 1.57 10.65 1.08
N ARG A 86 2.37 10.09 0.18
CA ARG A 86 2.77 10.77 -1.07
C ARG A 86 1.58 11.06 -1.97
N ALA A 87 0.66 10.09 -2.14
CA ALA A 87 -0.56 10.28 -2.90
C ALA A 87 -1.41 11.44 -2.34
N PHE A 88 -1.51 11.55 -1.01
CA PHE A 88 -2.20 12.66 -0.35
C PHE A 88 -1.53 14.00 -0.63
N ILE A 89 -0.20 14.07 -0.50
CA ILE A 89 0.57 15.28 -0.79
C ILE A 89 0.40 15.72 -2.25
N GLU A 90 0.34 14.76 -3.19
CA GLU A 90 0.09 15.06 -4.61
C GLU A 90 -1.31 15.62 -4.85
N CYS A 91 -2.33 15.15 -4.10
CA CYS A 91 -3.70 15.66 -4.21
C CYS A 91 -3.86 17.06 -3.60
N PHE A 92 -3.30 17.32 -2.43
CA PHE A 92 -3.66 18.47 -1.59
C PHE A 92 -2.49 19.41 -1.27
N GLY A 93 -1.28 19.01 -1.57
CA GLY A 93 -0.05 19.76 -1.28
C GLY A 93 0.52 19.50 0.11
N ASP A 94 1.73 20.00 0.31
CA ASP A 94 2.58 19.70 1.47
C ASP A 94 2.02 20.26 2.79
N GLY A 95 1.30 21.39 2.75
CA GLY A 95 0.81 22.09 3.94
C GLY A 95 -0.50 21.54 4.52
N SER A 96 -0.88 20.29 4.21
CA SER A 96 -2.18 19.72 4.60
C SER A 96 -2.08 18.39 5.36
N LEU A 97 -0.88 17.97 5.78
CA LEU A 97 -0.68 16.67 6.42
C LEU A 97 -1.53 16.45 7.68
N GLU A 98 -1.87 17.51 8.43
CA GLU A 98 -2.80 17.42 9.57
C GLU A 98 -4.18 16.86 9.18
N GLY A 99 -4.62 17.11 7.95
CA GLY A 99 -5.89 16.62 7.42
C GLY A 99 -5.88 15.18 6.89
N PHE A 100 -4.71 14.53 6.84
CA PHE A 100 -4.55 13.21 6.24
C PHE A 100 -5.52 12.18 6.84
N THR A 101 -5.54 12.06 8.16
CA THR A 101 -6.34 11.05 8.86
C THR A 101 -7.84 11.22 8.64
N ASP A 102 -8.31 12.46 8.56
CA ASP A 102 -9.72 12.78 8.32
C ASP A 102 -10.11 12.58 6.85
N SER A 103 -9.15 12.75 5.95
CA SER A 103 -9.34 12.60 4.51
C SER A 103 -9.25 11.16 4.02
N TYR A 104 -8.34 10.35 4.58
CA TYR A 104 -8.00 9.02 4.07
C TYR A 104 -9.16 8.02 4.19
N GLN A 105 -9.59 7.45 3.07
CA GLN A 105 -10.70 6.49 3.00
C GLN A 105 -10.24 5.04 2.76
N GLY A 106 -8.99 4.85 2.33
CA GLY A 106 -8.41 3.52 2.10
C GLY A 106 -7.76 3.34 0.74
N GLU A 107 -7.19 2.15 0.55
CA GLU A 107 -6.60 1.70 -0.71
C GLU A 107 -7.62 0.84 -1.46
N MET A 108 -8.21 1.38 -2.51
CA MET A 108 -9.19 0.71 -3.37
C MET A 108 -9.45 1.54 -4.63
N SER A 109 -10.07 0.94 -5.64
CA SER A 109 -10.54 1.70 -6.82
C SER A 109 -11.75 2.59 -6.48
N GLY A 110 -11.90 3.69 -7.21
CA GLY A 110 -13.04 4.58 -7.03
C GLY A 110 -14.40 3.88 -7.21
N ALA A 111 -14.49 2.92 -8.12
CA ALA A 111 -15.71 2.13 -8.30
C ALA A 111 -16.04 1.26 -7.07
N GLU A 112 -15.04 0.62 -6.47
CA GLU A 112 -15.21 -0.15 -5.21
C GLU A 112 -15.60 0.77 -4.06
N PHE A 113 -14.97 1.94 -3.94
CA PHE A 113 -15.33 2.93 -2.95
C PHE A 113 -16.78 3.41 -3.12
N ALA A 114 -17.20 3.75 -4.33
CA ALA A 114 -18.56 4.18 -4.63
C ALA A 114 -19.60 3.12 -4.24
N GLN A 115 -19.28 1.83 -4.48
CA GLN A 115 -20.11 0.72 -4.04
C GLN A 115 -20.18 0.65 -2.52
N GLN A 116 -19.04 0.62 -1.83
CA GLN A 116 -18.96 0.52 -0.37
C GLN A 116 -19.67 1.69 0.33
N LEU A 117 -19.46 2.91 -0.15
CA LEU A 117 -20.11 4.11 0.35
C LEU A 117 -21.63 4.02 0.21
N THR A 118 -22.11 3.59 -0.96
CA THR A 118 -23.56 3.45 -1.22
C THR A 118 -24.18 2.37 -0.33
N GLU A 119 -23.55 1.21 -0.24
CA GLU A 119 -24.02 0.10 0.58
C GLU A 119 -23.97 0.43 2.08
N GLY A 120 -22.95 1.16 2.53
CA GLY A 120 -22.80 1.60 3.91
C GLY A 120 -23.82 2.65 4.33
N CYS A 121 -24.13 3.61 3.45
CA CYS A 121 -25.06 4.71 3.78
C CYS A 121 -26.54 4.34 3.61
N TRP A 122 -26.87 3.52 2.61
CA TRP A 122 -28.27 3.23 2.23
C TRP A 122 -28.63 1.74 2.28
N GLY A 123 -27.71 0.87 2.68
CA GLY A 123 -27.86 -0.58 2.62
C GLY A 123 -27.68 -1.09 1.19
N SER A 124 -28.18 -2.31 0.91
CA SER A 124 -28.23 -2.78 -0.48
C SER A 124 -28.82 -1.66 -1.34
N PRO A 125 -28.20 -1.31 -2.50
CA PRO A 125 -28.45 -0.05 -3.24
C PRO A 125 -29.92 0.23 -3.54
N TRP A 126 -30.74 -0.66 -3.15
CA TRP A 126 -32.12 -0.69 -3.55
C TRP A 126 -33.02 -1.03 -2.36
N GLY A 127 -33.09 -0.30 -1.36
CA GLY A 127 -34.18 -0.43 -0.39
C GLY A 127 -35.59 -0.47 -1.04
N MET A 128 -35.64 -0.67 -2.36
CA MET A 128 -36.78 -0.88 -3.24
C MET A 128 -36.60 -2.17 -4.01
N ASP A 129 -37.70 -2.82 -4.42
CA ASP A 129 -37.72 -3.96 -5.32
C ASP A 129 -37.19 -3.59 -6.73
N VAL A 130 -35.88 -3.48 -6.90
CA VAL A 130 -35.29 -3.28 -8.22
C VAL A 130 -35.23 -4.61 -8.93
N PRO A 131 -35.72 -4.69 -10.18
CA PRO A 131 -35.62 -5.91 -10.95
C PRO A 131 -34.17 -6.40 -11.06
N GLY A 132 -33.95 -7.71 -10.89
CA GLY A 132 -32.60 -8.30 -10.86
C GLY A 132 -31.79 -8.18 -12.16
N PHE A 133 -32.33 -7.54 -13.20
CA PHE A 133 -31.61 -7.20 -14.42
C PHE A 133 -31.07 -5.76 -14.46
N VAL A 134 -31.31 -4.99 -13.38
CA VAL A 134 -30.74 -3.63 -13.25
C VAL A 134 -29.36 -3.74 -12.60
N GLU A 135 -28.37 -3.23 -13.26
CA GLU A 135 -27.00 -3.14 -12.78
C GLU A 135 -26.65 -1.68 -12.48
N VAL A 136 -25.85 -1.46 -11.43
CA VAL A 136 -25.32 -0.14 -11.12
C VAL A 136 -24.01 0.04 -11.86
N ASP A 137 -23.87 1.15 -12.54
CA ASP A 137 -22.58 1.58 -13.07
C ASP A 137 -21.79 2.30 -11.96
N TRP A 138 -20.97 1.52 -11.23
CA TRP A 138 -20.15 2.02 -10.13
C TRP A 138 -19.07 2.97 -10.61
N GLN A 139 -18.56 2.80 -11.83
CA GLN A 139 -17.60 3.71 -12.41
C GLN A 139 -18.23 5.08 -12.69
N ALA A 140 -19.40 5.13 -13.28
CA ALA A 140 -20.12 6.38 -13.48
C ALA A 140 -20.54 7.04 -12.14
N THR A 141 -20.82 6.23 -11.11
CA THR A 141 -21.10 6.73 -9.76
C THR A 141 -19.85 7.37 -9.16
N TRP A 142 -18.70 6.73 -9.30
CA TRP A 142 -17.41 7.27 -8.87
C TRP A 142 -17.09 8.60 -9.55
N GLU A 143 -17.22 8.70 -10.87
CA GLU A 143 -16.98 9.91 -11.64
C GLU A 143 -17.83 11.12 -11.16
N ASN A 144 -18.99 10.87 -10.57
CA ASN A 144 -19.80 11.92 -9.96
C ASN A 144 -19.30 12.31 -8.57
N LEU A 145 -18.84 11.36 -7.75
CA LEU A 145 -18.26 11.61 -6.43
C LEU A 145 -16.93 12.34 -6.53
N GLU A 146 -16.07 11.94 -7.46
CA GLU A 146 -14.76 12.53 -7.70
C GLU A 146 -14.81 14.01 -8.10
N ARG A 147 -15.91 14.45 -8.71
CA ARG A 147 -16.04 15.85 -9.12
C ARG A 147 -16.07 16.85 -7.98
N TYR A 148 -16.51 16.43 -6.78
CA TYR A 148 -16.81 17.37 -5.70
C TYR A 148 -16.33 16.94 -4.33
N ASP A 149 -16.39 15.66 -4.06
CA ASP A 149 -16.32 15.16 -2.68
C ASP A 149 -15.07 14.32 -2.39
N TYR A 150 -14.49 13.70 -3.42
CA TYR A 150 -13.39 12.74 -3.26
C TYR A 150 -12.33 12.91 -4.34
N SER A 151 -11.15 12.32 -4.10
CA SER A 151 -10.08 12.19 -5.09
C SER A 151 -9.46 10.79 -5.02
N GLU A 152 -9.05 10.26 -6.17
CA GLU A 152 -8.25 9.03 -6.27
C GLU A 152 -6.85 9.39 -6.77
N GLN A 153 -5.83 8.95 -6.04
CA GLN A 153 -4.44 9.07 -6.45
C GLN A 153 -3.71 7.76 -6.14
N ASP A 154 -3.09 7.15 -7.16
CA ASP A 154 -2.32 5.92 -7.05
C ASP A 154 -3.03 4.75 -6.34
N GLY A 155 -4.38 4.67 -6.49
CA GLY A 155 -5.22 3.66 -5.86
C GLY A 155 -5.62 3.97 -4.42
N PHE A 156 -5.34 5.16 -3.92
CA PHE A 156 -5.80 5.65 -2.62
C PHE A 156 -6.93 6.66 -2.79
N ILE A 157 -7.94 6.54 -1.93
CA ILE A 157 -9.11 7.42 -1.94
C ILE A 157 -9.02 8.39 -0.78
N PHE A 158 -9.30 9.65 -1.07
CA PHE A 158 -9.31 10.76 -0.12
C PHE A 158 -10.60 11.56 -0.22
N SER A 159 -11.13 11.99 0.96
CA SER A 159 -12.17 13.02 1.01
C SER A 159 -11.57 14.40 0.70
N ALA A 160 -12.26 15.21 -0.08
CA ALA A 160 -11.87 16.59 -0.33
C ALA A 160 -12.34 17.55 0.78
N HIS A 161 -13.05 17.04 1.78
CA HIS A 161 -13.64 17.81 2.89
C HIS A 161 -13.06 17.34 4.23
N PHE A 162 -11.96 17.92 4.65
CA PHE A 162 -11.25 17.64 5.91
C PHE A 162 -10.76 18.93 6.57
#